data_274ca5b7895f2ff804040ae8f3d5db9d
#
_entry.id   274ca5b7895f2ff804040ae8f3d5db9d
#
_cell.length_a   1.000
_cell.length_b   1.000
_cell.length_c   1.000
_cell.angle_alpha   90.00
_cell.angle_beta   90.00
_cell.angle_gamma   90.00
#
_symmetry.space_group_name_H-M   'P 1'
#
loop_
_entity.id
_entity.type
_entity.pdbx_description
1 polymer ?
#
loop_
_entity_poly.entity_id
_entity_poly.type
_entity_poly.pdbx_seq_one_letter_code
_entity_poly.pdbx_strand_id
1 'polypeptide(L)'
;MNKRPLQYLTMLIALILLLTWIPFSPAGAQLDSTVRVWLRRLKVEDTLRISVNGAYMLEDGSMTFADGTQIAVTLRNNQLVLHNNGMAVVMGPNLRLLRCDSPTPSSLNLDNSDGRYEGDLLLDICDGVIRPILHIDIEDYLLGVVPYEMGDSFPLEALKAQAIAARTYALRKSGSNPDYDVEDTTNDQAYRGRSDAHPVSEQAVRETEGLCGAYKGKLATCYYSASNGGQTELGNHVWPIDDPDAYAYMDMRDDPFDYENDASVVKRFTLAKKPGQKGIGTALHSALVQAMSKQLETLGVEADDNLVRFDEIVSVEALEPKYAEPSRLVTQLQFGVKISVRNYTFKPQPDVQTSILTPAPEATPTPTPAPTATPAFSPYKKIKETITVSLPIFTDAEKAMGLSINVYQNELVSVFDIGSAFMIESRRFGHGVGMSQRGAQQMAGKYGLNYQQILAFYYPGMDIMSFGAQKEPLPTIDIQLMATPAPTASPTPRPTLMPVTKSKLPKGAYIAVVSNIDDDSSLNLRESASLSSDVLRRLYKNQELVVLKARSDGWSHVKTDVIEGYVRSEYLQTAEE
;
A
#
# COMPACT_ATOMS: atom_id res chain seq x y z
N MET A 1 66.61 -40.87 41.43
CA MET A 1 65.98 -40.76 40.11
C MET A 1 65.03 -39.58 40.17
N ASN A 2 65.36 -38.51 39.40
CA ASN A 2 64.72 -37.22 39.48
C ASN A 2 63.27 -37.24 38.87
N LYS A 3 62.24 -36.97 39.68
CA LYS A 3 60.85 -36.89 39.28
C LYS A 3 60.44 -35.54 38.60
N ARG A 4 61.42 -34.67 38.29
CA ARG A 4 61.17 -33.32 37.75
C ARG A 4 60.70 -33.27 36.28
N PRO A 5 61.05 -34.12 35.33
CA PRO A 5 60.61 -33.98 33.96
C PRO A 5 59.11 -34.31 33.76
N LEU A 6 58.51 -35.14 34.62
CA LEU A 6 57.10 -35.52 34.51
C LEU A 6 56.12 -34.38 34.94
N GLN A 7 56.57 -33.54 35.91
CA GLN A 7 55.80 -32.38 36.36
C GLN A 7 55.76 -31.27 35.30
N TYR A 8 56.82 -31.05 34.55
CA TYR A 8 56.86 -30.07 33.46
C TYR A 8 56.04 -30.56 32.26
N LEU A 9 55.98 -31.84 31.97
CA LEU A 9 55.16 -32.42 30.91
C LEU A 9 53.66 -32.32 31.24
N THR A 10 53.25 -32.56 32.49
CA THR A 10 51.88 -32.39 32.95
C THR A 10 51.44 -30.89 32.98
N MET A 11 52.36 -29.99 33.36
CA MET A 11 52.08 -28.55 33.28
C MET A 11 51.98 -28.03 31.84
N LEU A 12 52.81 -28.54 30.92
CA LEU A 12 52.75 -28.18 29.51
C LEU A 12 51.47 -28.71 28.84
N ILE A 13 51.02 -29.92 29.16
CA ILE A 13 49.78 -30.51 28.69
C ILE A 13 48.58 -29.75 29.28
N ALA A 14 48.59 -29.36 30.55
CA ALA A 14 47.57 -28.53 31.17
C ALA A 14 47.48 -27.13 30.54
N LEU A 15 48.64 -26.53 30.20
CA LEU A 15 48.70 -25.23 29.52
C LEU A 15 48.19 -25.30 28.06
N ILE A 16 48.48 -26.40 27.35
CA ILE A 16 47.97 -26.63 26.00
C ILE A 16 46.44 -26.90 26.04
N LEU A 17 45.93 -27.62 27.03
CA LEU A 17 44.49 -27.86 27.23
C LEU A 17 43.76 -26.56 27.67
N LEU A 18 44.40 -25.67 28.41
CA LEU A 18 43.85 -24.36 28.74
C LEU A 18 43.83 -23.38 27.54
N LEU A 19 44.79 -23.50 26.62
CA LEU A 19 44.83 -22.71 25.37
C LEU A 19 43.85 -23.25 24.31
N THR A 20 43.38 -24.51 24.40
CA THR A 20 42.36 -25.07 23.52
C THR A 20 40.92 -24.82 23.99
N TRP A 21 40.75 -24.19 25.17
CA TRP A 21 39.47 -23.78 25.72
C TRP A 21 39.21 -22.26 25.67
N ILE A 22 39.92 -21.53 24.80
CA ILE A 22 39.43 -20.23 24.36
C ILE A 22 38.26 -20.58 23.43
N PRO A 23 37.01 -20.24 23.78
CA PRO A 23 35.93 -20.37 22.81
C PRO A 23 36.36 -19.52 21.61
N PHE A 24 36.65 -20.17 20.50
CA PHE A 24 36.75 -19.52 19.21
C PHE A 24 35.31 -19.02 18.96
N SER A 25 35.01 -17.81 19.45
CA SER A 25 33.92 -17.06 18.89
C SER A 25 34.27 -16.94 17.42
N PRO A 26 33.49 -17.52 16.49
CA PRO A 26 33.68 -17.19 15.10
C PRO A 26 33.64 -15.66 15.10
N ALA A 27 34.71 -15.03 14.63
CA ALA A 27 34.67 -13.62 14.32
C ALA A 27 33.40 -13.46 13.47
N GLY A 28 32.36 -12.87 14.05
CA GLY A 28 31.13 -12.63 13.33
C GLY A 28 31.59 -11.94 12.06
N ALA A 29 31.24 -12.47 10.91
CA ALA A 29 31.51 -11.78 9.66
C ALA A 29 30.93 -10.40 9.85
N GLN A 30 31.79 -9.41 9.96
CA GLN A 30 31.37 -8.01 10.07
C GLN A 30 30.59 -7.75 8.79
N LEU A 31 29.28 -7.64 8.91
CA LEU A 31 28.43 -7.30 7.77
C LEU A 31 28.92 -5.94 7.28
N ASP A 32 29.15 -5.84 5.98
CA ASP A 32 29.46 -4.56 5.36
C ASP A 32 28.23 -3.65 5.58
N SER A 33 28.42 -2.54 6.26
CA SER A 33 27.37 -1.57 6.53
C SER A 33 27.03 -0.69 5.33
N THR A 34 27.77 -0.84 4.22
CA THR A 34 27.57 -0.05 3.01
C THR A 34 26.46 -0.67 2.14
N VAL A 35 25.55 0.18 1.68
CA VAL A 35 24.50 -0.17 0.72
C VAL A 35 24.74 0.58 -0.58
N ARG A 36 24.66 -0.14 -1.71
CA ARG A 36 24.76 0.44 -3.06
C ARG A 36 23.35 0.68 -3.59
N VAL A 37 22.97 1.95 -3.72
CA VAL A 37 21.62 2.39 -4.08
C VAL A 37 21.60 2.91 -5.51
N TRP A 38 20.90 2.23 -6.43
CA TRP A 38 20.64 2.79 -7.74
C TRP A 38 19.58 3.89 -7.65
N LEU A 39 19.98 5.15 -7.92
CA LEU A 39 19.10 6.32 -7.87
C LEU A 39 18.27 6.44 -9.17
N ARG A 40 17.45 5.42 -9.41
CA ARG A 40 16.64 5.26 -10.63
C ARG A 40 15.56 6.32 -10.76
N ARG A 41 15.05 6.82 -9.65
CA ARG A 41 14.00 7.85 -9.58
C ARG A 41 14.44 9.19 -10.18
N LEU A 42 15.74 9.48 -10.19
CA LEU A 42 16.28 10.69 -10.79
C LEU A 42 16.08 10.73 -12.31
N LYS A 43 15.86 9.57 -12.96
CA LYS A 43 15.65 9.44 -14.43
C LYS A 43 16.71 10.18 -15.23
N VAL A 44 17.99 10.00 -14.85
CA VAL A 44 19.11 10.62 -15.53
C VAL A 44 19.26 9.99 -16.92
N GLU A 45 19.30 10.81 -17.95
CA GLU A 45 19.54 10.38 -19.34
C GLU A 45 21.01 10.61 -19.73
N ASP A 46 21.33 11.79 -20.23
CA ASP A 46 22.65 12.13 -20.76
C ASP A 46 23.37 13.22 -19.95
N THR A 47 22.75 13.77 -18.91
CA THR A 47 23.32 14.88 -18.11
C THR A 47 22.86 14.78 -16.66
N LEU A 48 23.80 14.89 -15.73
CA LEU A 48 23.54 15.03 -14.30
C LEU A 48 24.32 16.24 -13.77
N ARG A 49 23.61 17.18 -13.11
CA ARG A 49 24.24 18.28 -12.38
C ARG A 49 24.32 17.94 -10.90
N ILE A 50 25.41 18.32 -10.29
CA ILE A 50 25.76 17.98 -8.91
C ILE A 50 26.24 19.24 -8.20
N SER A 51 25.63 19.56 -7.08
CA SER A 51 26.12 20.58 -6.16
C SER A 51 26.79 19.91 -4.97
N VAL A 52 28.02 20.26 -4.70
CA VAL A 52 28.81 19.70 -3.59
C VAL A 52 28.61 20.56 -2.35
N ASN A 53 28.24 19.93 -1.24
CA ASN A 53 28.36 20.50 0.10
C ASN A 53 29.55 19.81 0.81
N GLY A 54 30.33 20.56 1.60
CA GLY A 54 31.52 20.03 2.22
C GLY A 54 32.64 19.74 1.24
N ALA A 55 33.12 18.50 1.14
CA ALA A 55 34.22 18.13 0.26
C ALA A 55 34.06 16.76 -0.37
N TYR A 56 34.42 16.68 -1.66
CA TYR A 56 34.50 15.44 -2.45
C TYR A 56 35.78 15.41 -3.27
N MET A 57 36.18 14.21 -3.68
CA MET A 57 37.32 14.02 -4.60
C MET A 57 36.99 12.92 -5.63
N LEU A 58 37.68 12.96 -6.77
CA LEU A 58 37.71 11.82 -7.67
C LEU A 58 38.46 10.65 -7.03
N GLU A 59 38.06 9.42 -7.33
CA GLU A 59 38.65 8.21 -6.76
C GLU A 59 40.17 8.10 -7.05
N ASP A 60 40.62 8.61 -8.21
CA ASP A 60 42.06 8.66 -8.58
C ASP A 60 42.83 9.81 -7.92
N GLY A 61 42.15 10.64 -7.13
CA GLY A 61 42.77 11.80 -6.46
C GLY A 61 43.13 12.98 -7.37
N SER A 62 42.79 12.92 -8.67
CA SER A 62 43.19 13.94 -9.65
C SER A 62 42.49 15.29 -9.47
N MET A 63 41.29 15.29 -8.87
CA MET A 63 40.49 16.50 -8.61
C MET A 63 39.82 16.43 -7.24
N THR A 64 39.72 17.59 -6.60
CA THR A 64 38.93 17.82 -5.37
C THR A 64 37.90 18.90 -5.59
N PHE A 65 36.75 18.77 -4.92
CA PHE A 65 35.62 19.67 -5.03
C PHE A 65 35.28 20.17 -3.63
N ALA A 66 35.44 21.49 -3.42
CA ALA A 66 35.15 22.14 -2.16
C ALA A 66 33.63 22.47 -2.05
N ASP A 67 33.23 22.89 -0.86
CA ASP A 67 31.90 23.37 -0.54
C ASP A 67 31.43 24.43 -1.55
N GLY A 68 30.18 24.30 -2.03
CA GLY A 68 29.56 25.17 -3.04
C GLY A 68 29.98 24.89 -4.49
N THR A 69 30.88 23.93 -4.76
CA THR A 69 31.27 23.58 -6.15
C THR A 69 30.08 23.02 -6.92
N GLN A 70 29.89 23.53 -8.15
CA GLN A 70 28.90 23.05 -9.11
C GLN A 70 29.61 22.28 -10.21
N ILE A 71 29.27 21.02 -10.40
CA ILE A 71 29.79 20.18 -11.48
C ILE A 71 28.63 19.61 -12.31
N ALA A 72 28.94 19.28 -13.56
CA ALA A 72 28.00 18.51 -14.41
C ALA A 72 28.74 17.34 -15.04
N VAL A 73 28.07 16.21 -15.16
CA VAL A 73 28.55 15.05 -15.90
C VAL A 73 27.65 14.83 -17.10
N THR A 74 28.24 14.76 -18.28
CA THR A 74 27.50 14.51 -19.52
C THR A 74 27.96 13.23 -20.21
N LEU A 75 27.05 12.55 -20.86
CA LEU A 75 27.35 11.38 -21.68
C LEU A 75 27.62 11.82 -23.12
N ARG A 76 28.83 11.52 -23.64
CA ARG A 76 29.26 11.85 -25.00
C ARG A 76 30.03 10.65 -25.60
N ASN A 77 29.57 10.16 -26.74
CA ASN A 77 30.23 9.05 -27.45
C ASN A 77 30.52 7.84 -26.56
N ASN A 78 29.58 7.45 -25.69
CA ASN A 78 29.71 6.36 -24.73
C ASN A 78 30.86 6.57 -23.72
N GLN A 79 31.12 7.83 -23.36
CA GLN A 79 32.07 8.24 -22.31
C GLN A 79 31.45 9.33 -21.47
N LEU A 80 31.75 9.32 -20.18
CA LEU A 80 31.41 10.38 -19.24
C LEU A 80 32.39 11.53 -19.40
N VAL A 81 31.86 12.75 -19.44
CA VAL A 81 32.63 13.98 -19.49
C VAL A 81 32.25 14.84 -18.28
N LEU A 82 33.22 15.09 -17.40
CA LEU A 82 33.08 15.94 -16.23
C LEU A 82 33.31 17.40 -16.62
N HIS A 83 32.38 18.26 -16.27
CA HIS A 83 32.47 19.72 -16.46
C HIS A 83 32.62 20.40 -15.10
N ASN A 84 33.65 21.22 -14.95
CA ASN A 84 33.90 22.01 -13.75
C ASN A 84 34.54 23.36 -14.17
N ASN A 85 33.95 24.48 -13.75
CA ASN A 85 34.48 25.83 -13.97
C ASN A 85 34.97 26.11 -15.40
N GLY A 86 34.22 25.68 -16.42
CA GLY A 86 34.55 25.87 -17.84
C GLY A 86 35.56 24.84 -18.40
N MET A 87 36.10 23.95 -17.60
CA MET A 87 36.89 22.81 -18.06
C MET A 87 35.97 21.62 -18.35
N ALA A 88 36.34 20.81 -19.34
CA ALA A 88 35.71 19.53 -19.66
C ALA A 88 36.77 18.44 -19.71
N VAL A 89 36.60 17.39 -18.93
CA VAL A 89 37.54 16.27 -18.82
C VAL A 89 36.82 14.96 -19.14
N VAL A 90 37.37 14.19 -20.05
CA VAL A 90 36.85 12.85 -20.40
C VAL A 90 37.27 11.86 -19.33
N MET A 91 36.30 11.23 -18.69
CA MET A 91 36.48 10.30 -17.56
C MET A 91 36.44 8.82 -17.98
N GLY A 92 35.97 8.52 -19.21
CA GLY A 92 35.76 7.15 -19.63
C GLY A 92 34.36 6.61 -19.31
N PRO A 93 34.20 5.28 -19.14
CA PRO A 93 32.89 4.66 -18.97
C PRO A 93 32.31 4.81 -17.56
N ASN A 94 33.13 5.19 -16.58
CA ASN A 94 32.69 5.40 -15.19
C ASN A 94 33.42 6.57 -14.55
N LEU A 95 32.85 7.09 -13.48
CA LEU A 95 33.40 8.14 -12.63
C LEU A 95 32.91 7.92 -11.21
N ARG A 96 33.80 8.01 -10.21
CA ARG A 96 33.42 7.91 -8.82
C ARG A 96 33.88 9.14 -8.04
N LEU A 97 32.90 9.74 -7.32
CA LEU A 97 33.12 10.80 -6.36
C LEU A 97 33.18 10.19 -4.96
N LEU A 98 34.29 10.35 -4.28
CA LEU A 98 34.46 9.91 -2.91
C LEU A 98 34.12 11.04 -1.94
N ARG A 99 33.33 10.74 -0.93
CA ARG A 99 33.01 11.63 0.17
C ARG A 99 34.27 11.86 1.03
N CYS A 100 34.59 13.11 1.33
CA CYS A 100 35.73 13.48 2.17
C CYS A 100 35.25 14.11 3.46
N ASP A 101 36.09 14.00 4.50
CA ASP A 101 35.90 14.74 5.75
C ASP A 101 36.02 16.25 5.51
N SER A 102 35.13 17.00 6.14
CA SER A 102 35.05 18.45 6.02
C SER A 102 34.41 19.05 7.27
N PRO A 103 34.74 20.31 7.63
CA PRO A 103 34.05 21.01 8.71
C PRO A 103 32.53 21.12 8.53
N THR A 104 32.06 21.20 7.27
CA THR A 104 30.66 21.06 6.88
C THR A 104 30.41 19.59 6.50
N PRO A 105 29.34 18.93 7.00
CA PRO A 105 29.04 17.56 6.60
C PRO A 105 28.94 17.42 5.09
N SER A 106 29.75 16.51 4.53
CA SER A 106 29.84 16.33 3.09
C SER A 106 28.63 15.59 2.53
N SER A 107 27.97 16.21 1.54
CA SER A 107 26.80 15.66 0.84
C SER A 107 26.70 16.21 -0.59
N LEU A 108 25.91 15.55 -1.41
CA LEU A 108 25.61 15.96 -2.78
C LEU A 108 24.12 16.33 -2.91
N ASN A 109 23.84 17.44 -3.60
CA ASN A 109 22.51 17.73 -4.14
C ASN A 109 22.54 17.41 -5.63
N LEU A 110 21.62 16.58 -6.07
CA LEU A 110 21.53 16.11 -7.45
C LEU A 110 20.30 16.75 -8.13
N ASP A 111 20.37 16.96 -9.44
CA ASP A 111 19.21 17.41 -10.21
C ASP A 111 18.00 16.49 -9.95
N ASN A 112 16.81 17.09 -9.85
CA ASN A 112 15.54 16.39 -9.61
C ASN A 112 15.47 15.63 -8.26
N SER A 113 16.30 16.00 -7.27
CA SER A 113 16.26 15.42 -5.94
C SER A 113 15.58 16.34 -4.92
N ASP A 114 14.94 15.71 -3.93
CA ASP A 114 14.26 16.40 -2.83
C ASP A 114 15.15 16.53 -1.58
N GLY A 115 16.19 15.70 -1.48
CA GLY A 115 17.09 15.61 -0.33
C GLY A 115 18.56 15.64 -0.73
N ARG A 116 19.43 15.64 0.29
CA ARG A 116 20.87 15.53 0.11
C ARG A 116 21.33 14.07 0.23
N TYR A 117 22.35 13.72 -0.53
CA TYR A 117 22.91 12.37 -0.61
C TYR A 117 24.27 12.33 0.10
N GLU A 118 24.37 11.54 1.16
CA GLU A 118 25.50 11.50 2.07
C GLU A 118 26.32 10.20 1.88
N GLY A 119 26.95 10.03 0.71
CA GLY A 119 27.75 8.85 0.36
C GLY A 119 28.69 9.10 -0.81
N ASP A 120 29.41 8.08 -1.23
CA ASP A 120 30.18 8.09 -2.48
C ASP A 120 29.23 7.92 -3.67
N LEU A 121 29.46 8.65 -4.75
CA LEU A 121 28.63 8.56 -5.94
C LEU A 121 29.42 7.93 -7.10
N LEU A 122 29.01 6.75 -7.52
CA LEU A 122 29.46 6.12 -8.77
C LEU A 122 28.49 6.49 -9.88
N LEU A 123 29.03 6.99 -10.98
CA LEU A 123 28.32 7.14 -12.25
C LEU A 123 28.90 6.16 -13.25
N ASP A 124 28.08 5.35 -13.86
CA ASP A 124 28.45 4.48 -14.97
C ASP A 124 27.47 4.62 -16.14
N ILE A 125 27.68 3.87 -17.20
CA ILE A 125 26.84 3.88 -18.40
C ILE A 125 26.11 2.55 -18.48
N CYS A 126 24.77 2.61 -18.41
CA CYS A 126 23.91 1.45 -18.55
C CYS A 126 22.81 1.76 -19.59
N ASP A 127 22.63 0.89 -20.57
CA ASP A 127 21.63 1.05 -21.64
C ASP A 127 21.69 2.41 -22.39
N GLY A 128 22.90 3.00 -22.49
CA GLY A 128 23.12 4.26 -23.18
C GLY A 128 22.71 5.50 -22.40
N VAL A 129 22.47 5.40 -21.10
CA VAL A 129 22.19 6.51 -20.17
C VAL A 129 23.16 6.49 -18.99
N ILE A 130 23.27 7.61 -18.27
CA ILE A 130 24.05 7.70 -17.03
C ILE A 130 23.27 7.01 -15.91
N ARG A 131 23.89 6.02 -15.25
CA ARG A 131 23.33 5.34 -14.07
C ARG A 131 24.04 5.82 -12.80
N PRO A 132 23.37 6.57 -11.93
CA PRO A 132 23.92 6.97 -10.64
C PRO A 132 23.70 5.89 -9.58
N ILE A 133 24.78 5.47 -8.91
CA ILE A 133 24.77 4.50 -7.81
C ILE A 133 25.43 5.15 -6.60
N LEU A 134 24.68 5.31 -5.52
CA LEU A 134 25.15 5.86 -4.27
C LEU A 134 25.66 4.74 -3.37
N HIS A 135 26.90 4.82 -2.92
CA HIS A 135 27.47 3.95 -1.88
C HIS A 135 27.37 4.67 -0.54
N ILE A 136 26.49 4.20 0.34
CA ILE A 136 26.13 4.92 1.56
C ILE A 136 26.11 3.96 2.76
N ASP A 137 26.47 4.45 3.94
CA ASP A 137 26.28 3.69 5.18
C ASP A 137 24.80 3.40 5.42
N ILE A 138 24.49 2.22 5.97
CA ILE A 138 23.10 1.78 6.18
C ILE A 138 22.30 2.73 7.08
N GLU A 139 22.93 3.31 8.11
CA GLU A 139 22.23 4.22 9.02
C GLU A 139 21.91 5.56 8.32
N ASP A 140 22.85 6.09 7.54
CA ASP A 140 22.62 7.29 6.71
C ASP A 140 21.58 7.02 5.60
N TYR A 141 21.59 5.83 5.02
CA TYR A 141 20.57 5.39 4.04
C TYR A 141 19.17 5.42 4.66
N LEU A 142 18.99 4.90 5.88
CA LEU A 142 17.70 4.85 6.54
C LEU A 142 17.11 6.22 6.86
N LEU A 143 17.96 7.26 7.04
CA LEU A 143 17.49 8.64 7.19
C LEU A 143 16.77 9.18 5.95
N GLY A 144 17.02 8.57 4.79
CA GLY A 144 16.34 8.85 3.53
C GLY A 144 15.28 7.82 3.12
N VAL A 145 15.04 6.76 3.92
CA VAL A 145 14.03 5.73 3.67
C VAL A 145 12.86 5.85 4.63
N VAL A 146 13.10 5.78 5.93
CA VAL A 146 12.05 5.69 6.96
C VAL A 146 10.99 6.79 6.84
N PRO A 147 11.36 8.08 6.68
CA PRO A 147 10.37 9.15 6.58
C PRO A 147 9.54 9.11 5.30
N TYR A 148 10.03 8.47 4.25
CA TYR A 148 9.32 8.38 2.97
C TYR A 148 8.49 7.11 2.83
N GLU A 149 8.78 6.09 3.64
CA GLU A 149 7.97 4.89 3.75
C GLU A 149 6.76 5.10 4.67
N MET A 150 6.94 5.73 5.83
CA MET A 150 5.86 5.88 6.81
C MET A 150 5.46 7.34 7.11
N GLY A 151 6.34 8.30 6.88
CA GLY A 151 6.12 9.71 7.25
C GLY A 151 6.41 10.00 8.73
N ASP A 152 6.92 11.20 9.00
CA ASP A 152 7.39 11.63 10.33
C ASP A 152 6.28 11.78 11.40
N SER A 153 5.02 11.77 10.97
CA SER A 153 3.85 11.85 11.87
C SER A 153 3.44 10.51 12.49
N PHE A 154 4.09 9.42 12.11
CA PHE A 154 3.81 8.12 12.71
C PHE A 154 4.39 8.03 14.14
N PRO A 155 3.79 7.22 15.03
CA PRO A 155 4.32 7.00 16.36
C PRO A 155 5.76 6.48 16.34
N LEU A 156 6.59 6.95 17.26
CA LEU A 156 8.02 6.61 17.33
C LEU A 156 8.29 5.10 17.31
N GLU A 157 7.51 4.31 18.05
CA GLU A 157 7.69 2.86 18.12
C GLU A 157 7.36 2.16 16.79
N ALA A 158 6.40 2.68 16.02
CA ALA A 158 6.15 2.19 14.66
C ALA A 158 7.28 2.53 13.70
N LEU A 159 7.86 3.74 13.81
CA LEU A 159 9.03 4.14 13.03
C LEU A 159 10.28 3.34 13.40
N LYS A 160 10.47 2.97 14.68
CA LYS A 160 11.54 2.05 15.12
C LYS A 160 11.38 0.65 14.50
N ALA A 161 10.16 0.11 14.49
CA ALA A 161 9.89 -1.17 13.84
C ALA A 161 10.18 -1.10 12.33
N GLN A 162 9.80 0.01 11.67
CA GLN A 162 10.11 0.26 10.27
C GLN A 162 11.60 0.36 10.02
N ALA A 163 12.36 1.07 10.88
CA ALA A 163 13.79 1.22 10.73
C ALA A 163 14.51 -0.14 10.81
N ILE A 164 14.15 -1.00 11.76
CA ILE A 164 14.69 -2.36 11.88
C ILE A 164 14.33 -3.20 10.67
N ALA A 165 13.07 -3.17 10.23
CA ALA A 165 12.63 -3.92 9.06
C ALA A 165 13.35 -3.45 7.78
N ALA A 166 13.45 -2.14 7.56
CA ALA A 166 14.11 -1.56 6.38
C ALA A 166 15.62 -1.83 6.37
N ARG A 167 16.28 -1.72 7.52
CA ARG A 167 17.71 -2.07 7.69
C ARG A 167 17.96 -3.53 7.33
N THR A 168 17.14 -4.41 7.88
CA THR A 168 17.24 -5.86 7.66
C THR A 168 17.05 -6.20 6.19
N TYR A 169 16.06 -5.59 5.53
CA TYR A 169 15.78 -5.78 4.12
C TYR A 169 16.97 -5.35 3.25
N ALA A 170 17.50 -4.14 3.45
CA ALA A 170 18.60 -3.61 2.66
C ALA A 170 19.88 -4.46 2.82
N LEU A 171 20.25 -4.79 4.07
CA LEU A 171 21.39 -5.67 4.35
C LEU A 171 21.24 -7.07 3.77
N ARG A 172 20.02 -7.61 3.78
CA ARG A 172 19.74 -8.93 3.18
C ARG A 172 19.91 -8.93 1.66
N LYS A 173 19.66 -7.78 1.02
CA LYS A 173 19.85 -7.57 -0.42
C LYS A 173 21.31 -7.34 -0.81
N SER A 174 22.19 -6.99 0.13
CA SER A 174 23.61 -6.73 -0.17
C SER A 174 24.24 -7.89 -0.92
N GLY A 175 24.93 -7.57 -2.04
CA GLY A 175 25.59 -8.53 -2.91
C GLY A 175 24.66 -9.42 -3.76
N SER A 176 23.33 -9.20 -3.75
CA SER A 176 22.39 -9.96 -4.58
C SER A 176 22.46 -9.59 -6.08
N ASN A 177 22.95 -8.38 -6.39
CA ASN A 177 23.19 -7.90 -7.73
C ASN A 177 24.65 -7.40 -7.84
N PRO A 178 25.38 -7.66 -8.94
CA PRO A 178 26.76 -7.23 -9.09
C PRO A 178 26.94 -5.71 -9.08
N ASP A 179 25.97 -4.96 -9.57
CA ASP A 179 26.08 -3.51 -9.77
C ASP A 179 25.55 -2.69 -8.60
N TYR A 180 24.41 -3.09 -8.01
CA TYR A 180 23.77 -2.37 -6.89
C TYR A 180 23.06 -3.38 -5.96
N ASP A 181 22.63 -2.92 -4.80
CA ASP A 181 21.92 -3.77 -3.82
C ASP A 181 20.43 -3.50 -3.84
N VAL A 182 20.02 -2.23 -3.92
CA VAL A 182 18.61 -1.78 -3.92
C VAL A 182 18.37 -0.65 -4.91
N GLU A 183 17.13 -0.52 -5.38
CA GLU A 183 16.66 0.66 -6.12
C GLU A 183 15.96 1.65 -5.16
N ASP A 184 16.01 2.94 -5.49
CA ASP A 184 15.35 4.02 -4.74
C ASP A 184 13.83 4.15 -5.04
N THR A 185 13.21 3.08 -5.54
CA THR A 185 11.81 3.02 -5.95
C THR A 185 11.02 2.02 -5.12
N THR A 186 9.70 1.94 -5.35
CA THR A 186 8.82 0.94 -4.74
C THR A 186 9.12 -0.51 -5.15
N ASN A 187 10.10 -0.76 -6.02
CA ASN A 187 10.59 -2.10 -6.31
C ASN A 187 11.39 -2.67 -5.14
N ASP A 188 12.09 -1.79 -4.40
CA ASP A 188 12.79 -2.12 -3.16
C ASP A 188 12.32 -1.20 -2.02
N GLN A 189 12.90 -0.01 -1.87
CA GLN A 189 12.56 0.93 -0.79
C GLN A 189 12.57 2.37 -1.30
N ALA A 190 11.57 3.16 -0.91
CA ALA A 190 11.49 4.56 -1.30
C ALA A 190 12.60 5.38 -0.61
N TYR A 191 13.74 5.57 -1.32
CA TYR A 191 14.84 6.41 -0.85
C TYR A 191 14.84 7.76 -1.56
N ARG A 192 14.92 8.87 -0.81
CA ARG A 192 14.89 10.22 -1.39
C ARG A 192 16.00 11.15 -0.92
N GLY A 193 17.06 10.57 -0.29
CA GLY A 193 18.08 11.35 0.38
C GLY A 193 17.60 11.88 1.73
N ARG A 194 18.54 12.43 2.53
CA ARG A 194 18.26 12.96 3.86
C ARG A 194 17.64 14.35 3.80
N SER A 195 16.70 14.62 4.69
CA SER A 195 16.13 15.94 4.96
C SER A 195 16.00 16.18 6.46
N ASP A 196 16.31 17.39 6.93
CA ASP A 196 16.19 17.76 8.35
C ASP A 196 14.72 17.98 8.78
N ALA A 197 13.76 17.81 7.87
CA ALA A 197 12.34 17.94 8.16
C ALA A 197 11.73 16.74 8.90
N HIS A 198 12.52 15.69 9.23
CA HIS A 198 12.04 14.42 9.74
C HIS A 198 12.69 13.99 11.06
N PRO A 199 12.58 14.80 12.15
CA PRO A 199 13.29 14.54 13.42
C PRO A 199 12.83 13.27 14.14
N VAL A 200 11.54 12.88 14.04
CA VAL A 200 11.03 11.67 14.72
C VAL A 200 11.53 10.40 14.01
N SER A 201 11.58 10.42 12.68
CA SER A 201 12.16 9.33 11.89
C SER A 201 13.67 9.20 12.14
N GLU A 202 14.40 10.32 12.23
CA GLU A 202 15.82 10.31 12.59
C GLU A 202 16.03 9.73 14.00
N GLN A 203 15.22 10.13 14.98
CA GLN A 203 15.23 9.55 16.33
C GLN A 203 15.02 8.04 16.29
N ALA A 204 14.04 7.55 15.52
CA ALA A 204 13.76 6.13 15.40
C ALA A 204 14.94 5.33 14.83
N VAL A 205 15.60 5.84 13.79
CA VAL A 205 16.80 5.22 13.19
C VAL A 205 17.93 5.14 14.21
N ARG A 206 18.23 6.26 14.88
CA ARG A 206 19.33 6.32 15.87
C ARG A 206 19.08 5.46 17.09
N GLU A 207 17.86 5.42 17.63
CA GLU A 207 17.53 4.59 18.80
C GLU A 207 17.50 3.08 18.48
N THR A 208 17.52 2.71 17.20
CA THR A 208 17.59 1.32 16.73
C THR A 208 18.86 1.03 15.92
N GLU A 209 19.89 1.88 16.03
CA GLU A 209 21.14 1.74 15.30
C GLU A 209 21.74 0.33 15.47
N GLY A 210 22.14 -0.28 14.35
CA GLY A 210 22.71 -1.62 14.30
C GLY A 210 21.73 -2.76 14.57
N LEU A 211 20.46 -2.52 14.95
CA LEU A 211 19.50 -3.59 15.19
C LEU A 211 18.90 -4.11 13.87
N CYS A 212 18.91 -5.41 13.66
CA CYS A 212 18.30 -6.08 12.52
C CYS A 212 17.62 -7.39 12.92
N GLY A 213 16.69 -7.85 12.08
CA GLY A 213 16.00 -9.10 12.24
C GLY A 213 16.81 -10.29 11.75
N ALA A 214 16.77 -11.39 12.49
CA ALA A 214 17.40 -12.65 12.10
C ALA A 214 16.43 -13.83 12.28
N TYR A 215 16.54 -14.80 11.39
CA TYR A 215 15.82 -16.05 11.48
C TYR A 215 16.76 -17.22 11.25
N LYS A 216 16.78 -18.18 12.18
CA LYS A 216 17.72 -19.30 12.14
C LYS A 216 19.19 -18.87 11.94
N GLY A 217 19.58 -17.77 12.58
CA GLY A 217 20.94 -17.24 12.53
C GLY A 217 21.37 -16.52 11.25
N LYS A 218 20.42 -16.25 10.33
CA LYS A 218 20.64 -15.48 9.09
C LYS A 218 19.78 -14.21 9.12
N LEU A 219 20.21 -13.16 8.40
CA LEU A 219 19.37 -11.98 8.21
C LEU A 219 18.01 -12.39 7.63
N ALA A 220 16.96 -11.92 8.26
CA ALA A 220 15.59 -12.13 7.80
C ALA A 220 15.30 -11.27 6.55
N THR A 221 14.25 -11.61 5.81
CA THR A 221 13.69 -10.74 4.78
C THR A 221 12.46 -10.05 5.36
N CYS A 222 12.61 -8.81 5.82
CA CYS A 222 11.53 -8.09 6.46
C CYS A 222 10.71 -7.32 5.41
N TYR A 223 9.79 -8.01 4.71
CA TYR A 223 8.86 -7.35 3.81
C TYR A 223 7.85 -6.51 4.59
N TYR A 224 7.44 -5.39 4.03
CA TYR A 224 6.41 -4.53 4.59
C TYR A 224 5.61 -3.84 3.48
N SER A 225 4.40 -3.42 3.79
CA SER A 225 3.53 -2.70 2.86
C SER A 225 2.63 -1.72 3.60
N ALA A 226 2.03 -0.79 2.87
CA ALA A 226 1.21 0.27 3.48
C ALA A 226 0.06 -0.29 4.32
N SER A 227 -0.69 -1.28 3.80
CA SER A 227 -1.84 -1.88 4.50
C SER A 227 -2.08 -3.30 3.99
N ASN A 228 -2.23 -4.27 4.89
CA ASN A 228 -2.56 -5.65 4.55
C ASN A 228 -4.08 -5.91 4.46
N GLY A 229 -4.91 -4.88 4.74
CA GLY A 229 -6.36 -4.98 4.67
C GLY A 229 -7.01 -5.79 5.79
N GLY A 230 -6.27 -6.10 6.85
CA GLY A 230 -6.74 -6.86 8.01
C GLY A 230 -6.34 -8.34 8.00
N GLN A 231 -5.50 -8.78 7.05
CA GLN A 231 -4.87 -10.10 7.07
C GLN A 231 -3.52 -10.02 6.34
N THR A 232 -2.45 -10.57 6.94
CA THR A 232 -1.16 -10.70 6.26
C THR A 232 -1.24 -11.74 5.14
N GLU A 233 -0.32 -11.63 4.17
CA GLU A 233 -0.24 -12.55 3.03
C GLU A 233 1.03 -13.41 3.12
N LEU A 234 1.03 -14.58 2.48
CA LEU A 234 2.21 -15.41 2.34
C LEU A 234 3.08 -14.92 1.18
N GLY A 235 4.38 -14.93 1.36
CA GLY A 235 5.32 -14.50 0.33
C GLY A 235 5.21 -15.29 -0.98
N ASN A 236 4.99 -16.61 -0.91
CA ASN A 236 4.83 -17.48 -2.07
C ASN A 236 3.49 -17.28 -2.84
N HIS A 237 2.54 -16.53 -2.28
CA HIS A 237 1.34 -16.10 -3.00
C HIS A 237 1.58 -14.87 -3.87
N VAL A 238 2.66 -14.14 -3.62
CA VAL A 238 3.00 -12.89 -4.29
C VAL A 238 4.20 -13.04 -5.23
N TRP A 239 5.22 -13.77 -4.78
CA TRP A 239 6.46 -13.97 -5.54
C TRP A 239 6.83 -15.44 -5.63
N PRO A 240 7.57 -15.86 -6.65
CA PRO A 240 8.26 -17.15 -6.66
C PRO A 240 9.26 -17.20 -5.50
N ILE A 241 9.13 -18.19 -4.62
CA ILE A 241 10.03 -18.43 -3.49
C ILE A 241 10.58 -19.84 -3.61
N ASP A 242 11.91 -19.95 -3.77
CA ASP A 242 12.58 -21.25 -3.95
C ASP A 242 12.62 -22.08 -2.65
N ASP A 243 12.74 -21.39 -1.49
CA ASP A 243 12.80 -22.03 -0.17
C ASP A 243 11.73 -21.45 0.77
N PRO A 244 10.53 -22.02 0.83
CA PRO A 244 9.47 -21.57 1.73
C PRO A 244 9.85 -21.60 3.22
N ASP A 245 10.72 -22.53 3.64
CA ASP A 245 11.14 -22.67 5.03
C ASP A 245 12.01 -21.49 5.52
N ALA A 246 12.68 -20.81 4.59
CA ALA A 246 13.43 -19.60 4.89
C ALA A 246 12.52 -18.42 5.26
N TYR A 247 11.24 -18.49 4.94
CA TYR A 247 10.23 -17.46 5.17
C TYR A 247 9.13 -17.88 6.16
N ALA A 248 9.29 -19.03 6.83
CA ALA A 248 8.26 -19.60 7.72
C ALA A 248 7.92 -18.72 8.94
N TYR A 249 8.72 -17.70 9.24
CA TYR A 249 8.43 -16.67 10.24
C TYR A 249 7.46 -15.58 9.74
N MET A 250 7.11 -15.56 8.47
CA MET A 250 6.06 -14.69 7.92
C MET A 250 4.84 -15.55 7.60
N ASP A 251 3.97 -15.73 8.58
CA ASP A 251 2.76 -16.52 8.44
C ASP A 251 1.56 -15.65 8.00
N MET A 252 0.51 -16.31 7.55
CA MET A 252 -0.77 -15.68 7.28
C MET A 252 -1.56 -15.61 8.58
N ARG A 253 -1.95 -14.37 8.97
CA ARG A 253 -2.73 -14.13 10.18
C ARG A 253 -3.66 -12.94 10.03
N ASP A 254 -4.72 -12.95 10.79
CA ASP A 254 -5.59 -11.78 10.90
C ASP A 254 -4.86 -10.63 11.58
N ASP A 255 -5.05 -9.42 11.05
CA ASP A 255 -4.48 -8.18 11.57
C ASP A 255 -5.60 -7.20 11.94
N PRO A 256 -6.13 -7.29 13.14
CA PRO A 256 -7.16 -6.38 13.61
C PRO A 256 -6.67 -4.94 13.71
N PHE A 257 -5.37 -4.72 13.90
CA PHE A 257 -4.78 -3.39 14.03
C PHE A 257 -4.82 -2.63 12.71
N ASP A 258 -4.47 -3.28 11.59
CA ASP A 258 -4.65 -2.67 10.26
C ASP A 258 -6.13 -2.48 9.95
N TYR A 259 -6.96 -3.48 10.23
CA TYR A 259 -8.39 -3.42 9.94
C TYR A 259 -9.10 -2.27 10.65
N GLU A 260 -8.74 -1.99 11.91
CA GLU A 260 -9.32 -0.92 12.73
C GLU A 260 -8.74 0.47 12.45
N ASN A 261 -7.60 0.57 11.76
CA ASN A 261 -6.97 1.85 11.50
C ASN A 261 -7.76 2.65 10.45
N ASP A 262 -8.32 3.78 10.86
CA ASP A 262 -9.10 4.67 9.98
C ASP A 262 -8.29 5.24 8.80
N ALA A 263 -6.95 5.22 8.91
CA ALA A 263 -6.06 5.66 7.84
C ALA A 263 -5.68 4.53 6.86
N SER A 264 -6.11 3.28 7.11
CA SER A 264 -5.96 2.18 6.15
C SER A 264 -6.80 2.44 4.90
N VAL A 265 -6.25 2.09 3.75
CA VAL A 265 -6.95 2.32 2.47
C VAL A 265 -8.14 1.37 2.36
N VAL A 266 -9.31 1.96 2.21
CA VAL A 266 -10.57 1.23 2.05
C VAL A 266 -11.37 1.87 0.92
N LYS A 267 -11.81 1.07 -0.04
CA LYS A 267 -12.78 1.50 -1.05
C LYS A 267 -14.09 0.79 -0.82
N ARG A 268 -15.19 1.51 -1.03
CA ARG A 268 -16.54 1.01 -0.80
C ARG A 268 -17.44 1.32 -1.98
N PHE A 269 -18.30 0.38 -2.30
CA PHE A 269 -19.37 0.56 -3.26
C PHE A 269 -20.70 0.14 -2.61
N THR A 270 -21.70 1.00 -2.70
CA THR A 270 -23.03 0.72 -2.14
C THR A 270 -24.00 0.40 -3.26
N LEU A 271 -24.56 -0.80 -3.24
CA LEU A 271 -25.50 -1.33 -4.23
C LEU A 271 -26.89 -1.44 -3.61
N ALA A 272 -27.80 -0.55 -4.00
CA ALA A 272 -29.18 -0.59 -3.50
C ALA A 272 -29.88 -1.90 -3.89
N LYS A 273 -30.59 -2.54 -2.94
CA LYS A 273 -31.39 -3.74 -3.22
C LYS A 273 -32.53 -3.47 -4.20
N LYS A 274 -33.08 -2.27 -4.20
CA LYS A 274 -34.09 -1.80 -5.15
C LYS A 274 -33.60 -0.54 -5.85
N PRO A 275 -32.88 -0.68 -6.97
CA PRO A 275 -32.19 0.44 -7.62
C PRO A 275 -33.13 1.51 -8.18
N GLY A 276 -34.40 1.14 -8.50
CA GLY A 276 -35.39 2.05 -9.07
C GLY A 276 -34.95 2.60 -10.44
N GLN A 277 -35.25 3.90 -10.69
CA GLN A 277 -34.91 4.55 -11.96
C GLN A 277 -33.40 4.91 -12.04
N LYS A 278 -32.70 5.04 -10.92
CA LYS A 278 -31.25 5.36 -10.88
C LYS A 278 -30.39 4.21 -11.39
N GLY A 279 -30.94 2.96 -11.35
CA GLY A 279 -30.18 1.77 -11.74
C GLY A 279 -29.06 1.43 -10.76
N ILE A 280 -28.12 0.58 -11.20
CA ILE A 280 -26.99 0.04 -10.42
C ILE A 280 -25.64 0.66 -10.82
N GLY A 281 -25.66 1.76 -11.57
CA GLY A 281 -24.47 2.34 -12.20
C GLY A 281 -24.17 1.72 -13.57
N THR A 282 -23.78 2.55 -14.53
CA THR A 282 -23.63 2.13 -15.94
C THR A 282 -22.61 1.00 -16.10
N ALA A 283 -21.44 1.13 -15.49
CA ALA A 283 -20.36 0.14 -15.65
C ALA A 283 -20.73 -1.23 -15.06
N LEU A 284 -21.34 -1.26 -13.86
CA LEU A 284 -21.79 -2.51 -13.23
C LEU A 284 -22.98 -3.10 -14.01
N HIS A 285 -23.89 -2.25 -14.50
CA HIS A 285 -25.00 -2.69 -15.35
C HIS A 285 -24.48 -3.43 -16.57
N SER A 286 -23.60 -2.82 -17.35
CA SER A 286 -23.01 -3.42 -18.54
C SER A 286 -22.26 -4.72 -18.22
N ALA A 287 -21.45 -4.73 -17.15
CA ALA A 287 -20.73 -5.93 -16.75
C ALA A 287 -21.68 -7.12 -16.44
N LEU A 288 -22.75 -6.86 -15.67
CA LEU A 288 -23.73 -7.91 -15.34
C LEU A 288 -24.54 -8.36 -16.56
N VAL A 289 -24.94 -7.44 -17.46
CA VAL A 289 -25.65 -7.80 -18.71
C VAL A 289 -24.78 -8.69 -19.58
N GLN A 290 -23.50 -8.38 -19.75
CA GLN A 290 -22.57 -9.21 -20.54
C GLN A 290 -22.33 -10.57 -19.87
N ALA A 291 -22.18 -10.61 -18.55
CA ALA A 291 -22.00 -11.85 -17.81
C ALA A 291 -23.25 -12.77 -17.86
N MET A 292 -24.44 -12.18 -18.03
CA MET A 292 -25.71 -12.92 -18.20
C MET A 292 -26.04 -13.28 -19.66
N SER A 293 -25.14 -13.07 -20.61
CA SER A 293 -25.45 -13.23 -22.05
C SER A 293 -26.13 -14.56 -22.39
N LYS A 294 -25.67 -15.68 -21.84
CA LYS A 294 -26.27 -17.01 -22.04
C LYS A 294 -27.68 -17.12 -21.46
N GLN A 295 -27.94 -16.58 -20.28
CA GLN A 295 -29.23 -16.56 -19.64
C GLN A 295 -30.20 -15.68 -20.44
N LEU A 296 -29.75 -14.53 -20.93
CA LEU A 296 -30.54 -13.62 -21.77
C LEU A 296 -30.90 -14.27 -23.12
N GLU A 297 -29.96 -14.99 -23.72
CA GLU A 297 -30.22 -15.77 -24.96
C GLU A 297 -31.37 -16.78 -24.77
N THR A 298 -31.41 -17.51 -23.64
CA THR A 298 -32.50 -18.44 -23.33
C THR A 298 -33.86 -17.74 -23.15
N LEU A 299 -33.85 -16.45 -22.83
CA LEU A 299 -35.03 -15.59 -22.73
C LEU A 299 -35.38 -14.92 -24.06
N GLY A 300 -34.61 -15.15 -25.13
CA GLY A 300 -34.78 -14.53 -26.44
C GLY A 300 -34.43 -13.03 -26.43
N VAL A 301 -33.49 -12.60 -25.62
CA VAL A 301 -33.06 -11.21 -25.46
C VAL A 301 -31.55 -11.09 -25.74
N GLU A 302 -31.16 -10.10 -26.52
CA GLU A 302 -29.72 -9.78 -26.72
C GLU A 302 -29.11 -9.26 -25.42
N ALA A 303 -27.78 -9.48 -25.23
CA ALA A 303 -27.03 -8.90 -24.13
C ALA A 303 -26.70 -7.42 -24.43
N ASP A 304 -27.71 -6.58 -24.31
CA ASP A 304 -27.66 -5.13 -24.56
C ASP A 304 -28.25 -4.38 -23.35
N ASP A 305 -27.51 -3.38 -22.88
CA ASP A 305 -27.86 -2.59 -21.69
C ASP A 305 -29.25 -1.95 -21.77
N ASN A 306 -29.69 -1.60 -23.00
CA ASN A 306 -30.99 -0.99 -23.22
C ASN A 306 -32.16 -1.99 -23.09
N LEU A 307 -31.87 -3.28 -23.14
CA LEU A 307 -32.88 -4.34 -23.13
C LEU A 307 -33.10 -4.93 -21.74
N VAL A 308 -32.23 -4.66 -20.78
CA VAL A 308 -32.28 -5.22 -19.43
C VAL A 308 -32.44 -4.11 -18.40
N ARG A 309 -33.28 -4.32 -17.41
CA ARG A 309 -33.42 -3.47 -16.23
C ARG A 309 -33.37 -4.33 -14.98
N PHE A 310 -32.50 -3.93 -14.05
CA PHE A 310 -32.40 -4.57 -12.73
C PHE A 310 -33.54 -4.02 -11.83
N ASP A 311 -34.45 -4.87 -11.42
CA ASP A 311 -35.58 -4.51 -10.55
C ASP A 311 -35.21 -4.69 -9.07
N GLU A 312 -34.42 -5.72 -8.75
CA GLU A 312 -34.01 -6.04 -7.39
C GLU A 312 -32.67 -6.79 -7.39
N ILE A 313 -31.79 -6.43 -6.48
CA ILE A 313 -30.59 -7.20 -6.11
C ILE A 313 -30.94 -8.01 -4.87
N VAL A 314 -31.05 -9.32 -5.02
CA VAL A 314 -31.50 -10.24 -3.97
C VAL A 314 -30.37 -10.64 -3.05
N SER A 315 -29.19 -10.92 -3.63
CA SER A 315 -27.98 -11.29 -2.89
C SER A 315 -26.73 -10.79 -3.60
N VAL A 316 -25.68 -10.57 -2.83
CA VAL A 316 -24.32 -10.41 -3.30
C VAL A 316 -23.42 -11.23 -2.38
N GLU A 317 -22.62 -12.10 -2.94
CA GLU A 317 -21.75 -13.02 -2.19
C GLU A 317 -20.34 -13.01 -2.78
N ALA A 318 -19.33 -12.99 -1.91
CA ALA A 318 -17.94 -13.13 -2.29
C ALA A 318 -17.56 -14.62 -2.21
N LEU A 319 -17.14 -15.20 -3.31
CA LEU A 319 -16.97 -16.64 -3.48
C LEU A 319 -15.63 -17.00 -4.14
N GLU A 320 -15.37 -18.29 -4.21
CA GLU A 320 -14.20 -18.90 -4.83
C GLU A 320 -12.88 -18.39 -4.19
N PRO A 321 -12.50 -18.95 -3.04
CA PRO A 321 -11.21 -18.65 -2.42
C PRO A 321 -10.06 -18.89 -3.41
N LYS A 322 -9.15 -17.91 -3.52
CA LYS A 322 -7.95 -18.04 -4.38
C LYS A 322 -6.95 -19.02 -3.78
N TYR A 323 -6.88 -19.09 -2.46
CA TYR A 323 -6.00 -19.96 -1.69
C TYR A 323 -6.77 -20.68 -0.59
N ALA A 324 -6.19 -21.74 -0.04
CA ALA A 324 -6.77 -22.46 1.08
C ALA A 324 -6.88 -21.58 2.34
N GLU A 325 -7.79 -21.97 3.25
CA GLU A 325 -7.86 -21.32 4.57
C GLU A 325 -6.49 -21.31 5.27
N PRO A 326 -6.17 -20.25 5.99
CA PRO A 326 -7.04 -19.17 6.47
C PRO A 326 -7.19 -17.97 5.51
N SER A 327 -6.77 -18.06 4.24
CA SER A 327 -6.85 -16.96 3.29
C SER A 327 -8.29 -16.46 3.09
N ARG A 328 -8.48 -15.15 3.21
CA ARG A 328 -9.75 -14.47 2.92
C ARG A 328 -9.81 -13.89 1.50
N LEU A 329 -8.80 -14.20 0.68
CA LEU A 329 -8.75 -13.72 -0.69
C LEU A 329 -9.69 -14.54 -1.56
N VAL A 330 -10.67 -13.88 -2.16
CA VAL A 330 -11.68 -14.47 -3.05
C VAL A 330 -11.56 -13.89 -4.46
N THR A 331 -12.08 -14.61 -5.46
CA THR A 331 -11.89 -14.25 -6.86
C THR A 331 -13.18 -13.90 -7.59
N GLN A 332 -14.36 -14.19 -7.01
CA GLN A 332 -15.65 -13.98 -7.64
C GLN A 332 -16.60 -13.20 -6.74
N LEU A 333 -17.39 -12.30 -7.33
CA LEU A 333 -18.62 -11.78 -6.76
C LEU A 333 -19.81 -12.37 -7.49
N GLN A 334 -20.69 -13.03 -6.75
CA GLN A 334 -21.93 -13.60 -7.27
C GLN A 334 -23.11 -12.73 -6.89
N PHE A 335 -23.95 -12.40 -7.86
CA PHE A 335 -25.13 -11.57 -7.70
C PHE A 335 -26.38 -12.39 -7.98
N GLY A 336 -27.33 -12.40 -7.05
CA GLY A 336 -28.70 -12.83 -7.29
C GLY A 336 -29.55 -11.64 -7.69
N VAL A 337 -30.10 -11.63 -8.90
CA VAL A 337 -30.79 -10.46 -9.44
C VAL A 337 -32.19 -10.82 -9.96
N LYS A 338 -33.15 -9.91 -9.77
CA LYS A 338 -34.43 -9.94 -10.51
C LYS A 338 -34.41 -8.84 -11.56
N ILE A 339 -34.80 -9.18 -12.77
CA ILE A 339 -34.73 -8.29 -13.92
C ILE A 339 -36.06 -8.19 -14.64
N SER A 340 -36.22 -7.12 -15.38
CA SER A 340 -37.21 -6.99 -16.47
C SER A 340 -36.47 -6.84 -17.79
N VAL A 341 -36.95 -7.49 -18.81
CA VAL A 341 -36.37 -7.49 -20.15
C VAL A 341 -37.34 -6.96 -21.19
N ARG A 342 -36.81 -6.44 -22.28
CA ARG A 342 -37.56 -6.00 -23.46
C ARG A 342 -36.77 -6.30 -24.73
N ASN A 343 -37.42 -6.18 -25.89
CA ASN A 343 -36.77 -6.36 -27.18
C ASN A 343 -36.85 -5.09 -28.01
N TYR A 344 -35.99 -4.95 -29.00
CA TYR A 344 -36.14 -3.95 -30.03
C TYR A 344 -37.38 -4.24 -30.87
N THR A 345 -38.22 -3.22 -31.07
CA THR A 345 -39.24 -3.21 -32.12
C THR A 345 -38.70 -2.57 -33.40
N PHE A 346 -37.69 -1.70 -33.26
CA PHE A 346 -36.90 -1.13 -34.34
C PHE A 346 -35.48 -0.87 -33.84
N LYS A 347 -34.45 -1.44 -34.51
CA LYS A 347 -33.03 -1.22 -34.24
C LYS A 347 -32.42 -0.54 -35.47
N PRO A 348 -31.99 0.72 -35.38
CA PRO A 348 -31.31 1.38 -36.50
C PRO A 348 -30.06 0.59 -36.88
N GLN A 349 -29.90 0.35 -38.18
CA GLN A 349 -28.60 -0.20 -38.63
C GLN A 349 -27.56 0.89 -38.60
N PRO A 350 -26.31 0.61 -38.18
CA PRO A 350 -25.21 1.54 -38.33
C PRO A 350 -25.03 1.83 -39.83
N ASP A 351 -24.86 3.10 -40.19
CA ASP A 351 -24.56 3.49 -41.55
C ASP A 351 -23.27 2.78 -41.99
N VAL A 352 -23.40 1.83 -42.90
CA VAL A 352 -22.27 1.21 -43.59
C VAL A 352 -21.70 2.30 -44.51
N GLN A 353 -20.67 3.01 -44.07
CA GLN A 353 -19.87 3.84 -44.96
C GLN A 353 -19.20 2.91 -46.00
N THR A 354 -19.87 2.71 -47.10
CA THR A 354 -19.28 2.15 -48.31
C THR A 354 -18.30 3.19 -48.82
N SER A 355 -17.02 3.01 -48.47
CA SER A 355 -15.92 3.74 -49.10
C SER A 355 -15.76 3.27 -50.52
N ILE A 356 -16.59 3.85 -51.43
CA ILE A 356 -16.30 3.80 -52.88
C ILE A 356 -15.32 4.90 -53.15
N LEU A 357 -14.07 4.52 -53.35
CA LEU A 357 -13.04 5.39 -53.93
C LEU A 357 -13.45 5.72 -55.36
N THR A 358 -14.08 6.87 -55.57
CA THR A 358 -14.18 7.52 -56.88
C THR A 358 -13.56 8.92 -56.78
N PRO A 359 -12.80 9.35 -57.82
CA PRO A 359 -12.06 10.62 -57.79
C PRO A 359 -13.05 11.81 -57.87
N ALA A 360 -12.71 12.87 -57.14
CA ALA A 360 -13.51 14.08 -56.94
C ALA A 360 -13.89 14.79 -58.24
N PRO A 361 -15.11 15.32 -58.29
CA PRO A 361 -15.36 16.63 -58.87
C PRO A 361 -16.04 17.59 -57.87
N GLU A 362 -15.74 18.87 -58.07
CA GLU A 362 -16.21 20.12 -57.48
C GLU A 362 -17.28 20.13 -56.37
N ALA A 363 -17.01 21.03 -55.43
CA ALA A 363 -17.75 21.33 -54.23
C ALA A 363 -19.28 21.50 -54.42
N THR A 364 -20.03 20.47 -54.04
CA THR A 364 -21.46 20.58 -53.77
C THR A 364 -21.66 20.65 -52.26
N PRO A 365 -22.67 21.42 -51.72
CA PRO A 365 -22.86 21.58 -50.30
C PRO A 365 -23.10 20.23 -49.65
N THR A 366 -22.31 19.95 -48.59
CA THR A 366 -22.40 18.72 -47.77
C THR A 366 -23.82 18.52 -47.29
N PRO A 367 -24.50 17.40 -47.63
CA PRO A 367 -25.81 17.11 -47.06
C PRO A 367 -25.72 16.98 -45.56
N THR A 368 -26.54 17.71 -44.83
CA THR A 368 -26.75 17.56 -43.40
C THR A 368 -27.06 16.11 -43.12
N PRO A 369 -26.34 15.42 -42.23
CA PRO A 369 -26.63 14.03 -41.90
C PRO A 369 -28.10 13.88 -41.46
N ALA A 370 -28.80 12.94 -42.05
CA ALA A 370 -30.18 12.63 -41.68
C ALA A 370 -30.23 12.28 -40.19
N PRO A 371 -31.25 12.71 -39.43
CA PRO A 371 -31.35 12.38 -38.01
C PRO A 371 -31.35 10.85 -37.87
N THR A 372 -30.40 10.31 -37.13
CA THR A 372 -30.30 8.90 -36.81
C THR A 372 -31.61 8.47 -36.14
N ALA A 373 -32.33 7.51 -36.74
CA ALA A 373 -33.60 7.08 -36.20
C ALA A 373 -33.45 6.53 -34.78
N THR A 374 -34.27 7.02 -33.85
CA THR A 374 -34.22 6.60 -32.44
C THR A 374 -34.68 5.14 -32.32
N PRO A 375 -33.96 4.26 -31.61
CA PRO A 375 -34.40 2.87 -31.41
C PRO A 375 -35.75 2.82 -30.69
N ALA A 376 -36.61 1.91 -31.11
CA ALA A 376 -37.92 1.68 -30.50
C ALA A 376 -37.90 0.32 -29.76
N PHE A 377 -38.61 0.23 -28.63
CA PHE A 377 -38.57 -0.91 -27.72
C PHE A 377 -39.99 -1.42 -27.40
N SER A 378 -40.13 -2.73 -27.16
CA SER A 378 -41.32 -3.31 -26.54
C SER A 378 -41.41 -2.88 -25.06
N PRO A 379 -42.59 -2.98 -24.43
CA PRO A 379 -42.69 -2.82 -22.98
C PRO A 379 -41.85 -3.85 -22.24
N TYR A 380 -41.36 -3.47 -21.05
CA TYR A 380 -40.62 -4.39 -20.18
C TYR A 380 -41.51 -5.54 -19.69
N LYS A 381 -40.97 -6.76 -19.78
CA LYS A 381 -41.56 -7.99 -19.23
C LYS A 381 -40.72 -8.42 -18.01
N LYS A 382 -41.36 -8.51 -16.85
CA LYS A 382 -40.70 -8.96 -15.62
C LYS A 382 -40.41 -10.46 -15.67
N ILE A 383 -39.17 -10.84 -15.33
CA ILE A 383 -38.75 -12.23 -15.12
C ILE A 383 -39.03 -12.60 -13.66
N LYS A 384 -39.72 -13.74 -13.43
CA LYS A 384 -40.15 -14.16 -12.09
C LYS A 384 -39.00 -14.79 -11.28
N GLU A 385 -38.14 -15.51 -11.96
CA GLU A 385 -37.00 -16.23 -11.39
C GLU A 385 -35.89 -15.26 -11.01
N THR A 386 -35.16 -15.58 -9.94
CA THR A 386 -33.91 -14.92 -9.62
C THR A 386 -32.81 -15.48 -10.51
N ILE A 387 -32.11 -14.61 -11.22
CA ILE A 387 -30.96 -14.99 -12.05
C ILE A 387 -29.69 -14.82 -11.19
N THR A 388 -28.86 -15.87 -11.18
CA THR A 388 -27.54 -15.82 -10.55
C THR A 388 -26.48 -15.54 -11.60
N VAL A 389 -25.63 -14.55 -11.33
CA VAL A 389 -24.55 -14.15 -12.23
C VAL A 389 -23.30 -13.88 -11.42
N SER A 390 -22.15 -14.36 -11.91
CA SER A 390 -20.83 -14.15 -11.26
C SER A 390 -19.97 -13.22 -12.11
N LEU A 391 -19.25 -12.34 -11.44
CA LEU A 391 -18.22 -11.48 -12.02
C LEU A 391 -16.88 -11.78 -11.37
N PRO A 392 -15.81 -11.99 -12.17
CA PRO A 392 -14.45 -11.97 -11.64
C PRO A 392 -14.15 -10.65 -10.93
N ILE A 393 -13.56 -10.72 -9.71
CA ILE A 393 -13.31 -9.52 -8.90
C ILE A 393 -12.32 -8.59 -9.60
N PHE A 394 -11.13 -9.09 -9.88
CA PHE A 394 -9.99 -8.25 -10.25
C PHE A 394 -10.02 -7.70 -11.68
N THR A 395 -10.73 -8.34 -12.60
CA THR A 395 -10.82 -7.88 -13.99
C THR A 395 -12.08 -7.07 -14.27
N ASP A 396 -13.20 -7.43 -13.65
CA ASP A 396 -14.51 -6.90 -14.00
C ASP A 396 -15.18 -6.13 -12.86
N ALA A 397 -15.40 -6.79 -11.71
CA ALA A 397 -16.19 -6.22 -10.62
C ALA A 397 -15.53 -4.99 -9.98
N GLU A 398 -14.22 -5.05 -9.68
CA GLU A 398 -13.49 -3.91 -9.11
C GLU A 398 -13.50 -2.71 -10.05
N LYS A 399 -13.28 -2.93 -11.35
CA LYS A 399 -13.29 -1.86 -12.35
C LYS A 399 -14.69 -1.25 -12.48
N ALA A 400 -15.73 -2.11 -12.54
CA ALA A 400 -17.12 -1.66 -12.68
C ALA A 400 -17.62 -0.87 -11.46
N MET A 401 -17.09 -1.13 -10.28
CA MET A 401 -17.48 -0.50 -9.01
C MET A 401 -16.45 0.50 -8.47
N GLY A 402 -15.31 0.69 -9.14
CA GLY A 402 -14.24 1.59 -8.67
C GLY A 402 -13.53 1.10 -7.41
N LEU A 403 -13.45 -0.22 -7.18
CA LEU A 403 -12.92 -0.83 -5.96
C LEU A 403 -11.44 -1.20 -6.04
N SER A 404 -10.79 -1.17 -7.21
CA SER A 404 -9.38 -1.49 -7.37
C SER A 404 -8.49 -0.53 -6.58
N ILE A 405 -7.60 -1.05 -5.76
CA ILE A 405 -6.69 -0.30 -4.89
C ILE A 405 -5.26 -0.35 -5.40
N ASN A 406 -4.79 -1.53 -5.82
CA ASN A 406 -3.42 -1.76 -6.24
C ASN A 406 -3.32 -2.65 -7.49
N VAL A 407 -2.08 -2.93 -7.94
CA VAL A 407 -1.83 -3.75 -9.14
C VAL A 407 -1.63 -5.23 -8.86
N TYR A 408 -1.61 -5.66 -7.59
CA TYR A 408 -1.30 -7.04 -7.20
C TYR A 408 -2.49 -8.00 -7.35
N GLN A 409 -3.70 -7.48 -7.55
CA GLN A 409 -4.93 -8.29 -7.63
C GLN A 409 -5.07 -9.22 -6.41
N ASN A 410 -4.91 -8.65 -5.24
CA ASN A 410 -4.91 -9.35 -3.96
C ASN A 410 -5.68 -8.59 -2.87
N GLU A 411 -6.55 -7.67 -3.25
CA GLU A 411 -7.46 -6.98 -2.35
C GLU A 411 -8.38 -7.97 -1.65
N LEU A 412 -8.61 -7.72 -0.35
CA LEU A 412 -9.59 -8.46 0.43
C LEU A 412 -10.96 -7.83 0.23
N VAL A 413 -11.85 -8.55 -0.45
CA VAL A 413 -13.20 -8.07 -0.75
C VAL A 413 -14.19 -8.69 0.23
N SER A 414 -15.02 -7.85 0.83
CA SER A 414 -16.07 -8.24 1.76
C SER A 414 -17.41 -7.65 1.34
N VAL A 415 -18.49 -8.37 1.61
CA VAL A 415 -19.87 -7.94 1.31
C VAL A 415 -20.65 -7.86 2.60
N PHE A 416 -21.32 -6.74 2.82
CA PHE A 416 -22.16 -6.51 4.00
C PHE A 416 -23.58 -6.19 3.56
N ASP A 417 -24.55 -6.90 4.14
CA ASP A 417 -25.96 -6.53 4.02
C ASP A 417 -26.28 -5.41 5.02
N ILE A 418 -26.55 -4.21 4.51
CA ILE A 418 -26.86 -3.04 5.33
C ILE A 418 -28.36 -2.69 5.31
N GLY A 419 -29.21 -3.70 5.09
CA GLY A 419 -30.67 -3.59 5.08
C GLY A 419 -31.23 -3.18 3.73
N SER A 420 -31.18 -1.92 3.34
CA SER A 420 -31.69 -1.43 2.04
C SER A 420 -30.71 -1.61 0.87
N ALA A 421 -29.45 -1.94 1.17
CA ALA A 421 -28.39 -2.09 0.17
C ALA A 421 -27.38 -3.17 0.59
N PHE A 422 -26.52 -3.55 -0.34
CA PHE A 422 -25.28 -4.26 -0.07
C PHE A 422 -24.12 -3.26 -0.13
N MET A 423 -23.22 -3.29 0.85
CA MET A 423 -21.96 -2.58 0.82
C MET A 423 -20.84 -3.58 0.47
N ILE A 424 -20.16 -3.34 -0.64
CA ILE A 424 -18.99 -4.10 -1.05
C ILE A 424 -17.77 -3.27 -0.68
N GLU A 425 -16.88 -3.86 0.10
CA GLU A 425 -15.69 -3.22 0.62
C GLU A 425 -14.45 -3.92 0.09
N SER A 426 -13.49 -3.15 -0.42
CA SER A 426 -12.17 -3.61 -0.86
C SER A 426 -11.09 -2.97 0.01
N ARG A 427 -10.14 -3.79 0.49
CA ARG A 427 -9.04 -3.39 1.38
C ARG A 427 -7.73 -3.98 0.89
N ARG A 428 -6.62 -3.52 1.41
CA ARG A 428 -5.23 -3.86 1.18
C ARG A 428 -4.58 -2.93 0.15
N PHE A 429 -3.51 -2.27 0.56
CA PHE A 429 -2.68 -1.43 -0.30
C PHE A 429 -1.22 -1.88 -0.24
N GLY A 430 -0.77 -2.53 -1.32
CA GLY A 430 0.49 -3.21 -1.44
C GLY A 430 0.35 -4.73 -1.41
N HIS A 431 1.47 -5.45 -1.28
CA HIS A 431 1.50 -6.91 -1.38
C HIS A 431 0.92 -7.64 -0.15
N GLY A 432 0.82 -6.98 1.01
CA GLY A 432 0.26 -7.55 2.23
C GLY A 432 1.17 -8.50 3.00
N VAL A 433 2.37 -8.82 2.52
CA VAL A 433 3.32 -9.74 3.16
C VAL A 433 4.11 -9.03 4.25
N GLY A 434 4.26 -9.66 5.43
CA GLY A 434 5.02 -9.13 6.56
C GLY A 434 4.31 -7.94 7.24
N MET A 435 5.06 -6.89 7.60
CA MET A 435 4.54 -5.79 8.42
C MET A 435 3.62 -4.86 7.64
N SER A 436 2.41 -4.62 8.18
CA SER A 436 1.57 -3.50 7.77
C SER A 436 2.01 -2.21 8.46
N GLN A 437 2.32 -1.18 7.67
CA GLN A 437 2.66 0.14 8.20
C GLN A 437 1.48 0.75 8.96
N ARG A 438 0.24 0.58 8.46
CA ARG A 438 -0.98 1.03 9.14
C ARG A 438 -1.30 0.22 10.39
N GLY A 439 -1.06 -1.10 10.36
CA GLY A 439 -1.17 -1.95 11.55
C GLY A 439 -0.16 -1.54 12.63
N ALA A 440 1.12 -1.36 12.27
CA ALA A 440 2.16 -0.86 13.17
C ALA A 440 1.82 0.53 13.76
N GLN A 441 1.27 1.44 12.95
CA GLN A 441 0.77 2.73 13.40
C GLN A 441 -0.30 2.59 14.49
N GLN A 442 -1.28 1.72 14.28
CA GLN A 442 -2.37 1.47 15.21
C GLN A 442 -1.87 0.82 16.50
N MET A 443 -0.98 -0.18 16.37
CA MET A 443 -0.37 -0.87 17.51
C MET A 443 0.38 0.10 18.42
N ALA A 444 1.23 0.94 17.86
CA ALA A 444 1.98 1.93 18.62
C ALA A 444 1.10 3.07 19.14
N GLY A 445 0.27 3.66 18.28
CA GLY A 445 -0.48 4.89 18.60
C GLY A 445 -1.68 4.67 19.53
N LYS A 446 -2.47 3.63 19.26
CA LYS A 446 -3.69 3.35 20.05
C LYS A 446 -3.45 2.38 21.20
N TYR A 447 -2.61 1.36 20.98
CA TYR A 447 -2.41 0.28 21.93
C TYR A 447 -1.11 0.41 22.73
N GLY A 448 -0.25 1.39 22.44
CA GLY A 448 0.98 1.65 23.18
C GLY A 448 2.03 0.54 23.08
N LEU A 449 1.98 -0.28 22.02
CA LEU A 449 2.92 -1.36 21.81
C LEU A 449 4.27 -0.81 21.34
N ASN A 450 5.35 -1.38 21.86
CA ASN A 450 6.71 -1.03 21.45
C ASN A 450 7.12 -1.74 20.14
N TYR A 451 8.25 -1.33 19.56
CA TYR A 451 8.74 -1.87 18.28
C TYR A 451 8.99 -3.39 18.34
N GLN A 452 9.44 -3.94 19.47
CA GLN A 452 9.68 -5.37 19.63
C GLN A 452 8.38 -6.15 19.55
N GLN A 453 7.33 -5.68 20.21
CA GLN A 453 5.99 -6.28 20.15
C GLN A 453 5.39 -6.18 18.74
N ILE A 454 5.59 -5.08 18.05
CA ILE A 454 5.15 -4.89 16.67
C ILE A 454 5.84 -5.91 15.75
N LEU A 455 7.19 -5.99 15.82
CA LEU A 455 7.96 -6.94 15.01
C LEU A 455 7.62 -8.40 15.35
N ALA A 456 7.41 -8.74 16.63
CA ALA A 456 7.00 -10.07 17.05
C ALA A 456 5.63 -10.48 16.48
N PHE A 457 4.73 -9.51 16.31
CA PHE A 457 3.44 -9.75 15.69
C PHE A 457 3.57 -10.09 14.21
N TYR A 458 4.34 -9.31 13.44
CA TYR A 458 4.44 -9.50 11.99
C TYR A 458 5.46 -10.54 11.55
N TYR A 459 6.46 -10.83 12.40
CA TYR A 459 7.55 -11.77 12.11
C TYR A 459 7.76 -12.72 13.30
N PRO A 460 6.79 -13.59 13.61
CA PRO A 460 6.87 -14.50 14.73
C PRO A 460 8.04 -15.47 14.58
N GLY A 461 8.86 -15.57 15.64
CA GLY A 461 10.08 -16.38 15.64
C GLY A 461 11.30 -15.74 15.00
N MET A 462 11.19 -14.49 14.56
CA MET A 462 12.34 -13.65 14.22
C MET A 462 12.98 -13.11 15.51
N ASP A 463 14.28 -13.10 15.57
CA ASP A 463 15.06 -12.49 16.65
C ASP A 463 15.52 -11.10 16.22
N ILE A 464 15.65 -10.15 17.16
CA ILE A 464 16.37 -8.90 16.94
C ILE A 464 17.81 -9.12 17.35
N MET A 465 18.74 -8.78 16.46
CA MET A 465 20.19 -8.87 16.69
C MET A 465 20.85 -7.52 16.42
N SER A 466 21.90 -7.20 17.18
CA SER A 466 22.79 -6.12 16.80
C SER A 466 24.01 -6.66 16.03
N PHE A 467 24.64 -5.82 15.23
CA PHE A 467 25.91 -6.15 14.55
C PHE A 467 26.97 -6.55 15.59
N GLY A 468 27.32 -7.85 15.62
CA GLY A 468 28.30 -8.40 16.54
C GLY A 468 27.83 -8.63 17.99
N ALA A 469 26.53 -8.54 18.28
CA ALA A 469 25.97 -8.67 19.62
C ALA A 469 25.16 -9.95 19.83
N GLN A 470 24.71 -10.15 21.08
CA GLN A 470 23.92 -11.30 21.51
C GLN A 470 22.50 -11.24 20.93
N LYS A 471 21.95 -12.43 20.68
CA LYS A 471 20.59 -12.62 20.22
C LYS A 471 19.59 -12.24 21.32
N GLU A 472 18.65 -11.36 20.99
CA GLU A 472 17.53 -10.99 21.84
C GLU A 472 16.22 -11.54 21.25
N PRO A 473 15.49 -12.43 21.94
CA PRO A 473 14.23 -12.95 21.47
C PRO A 473 13.14 -11.85 21.47
N LEU A 474 12.28 -11.88 20.48
CA LEU A 474 11.13 -10.97 20.45
C LEU A 474 10.10 -11.36 21.53
N PRO A 475 9.46 -10.38 22.20
CA PRO A 475 8.40 -10.65 23.16
C PRO A 475 7.16 -11.24 22.49
N THR A 476 6.47 -12.13 23.19
CA THR A 476 5.17 -12.65 22.74
C THR A 476 4.06 -11.63 23.03
N ILE A 477 3.15 -11.44 22.06
CA ILE A 477 1.96 -10.61 22.22
C ILE A 477 0.75 -11.51 22.40
N ASP A 478 -0.01 -11.31 23.46
CA ASP A 478 -1.34 -11.92 23.63
C ASP A 478 -2.39 -11.03 22.93
N ILE A 479 -2.68 -11.38 21.68
CA ILE A 479 -3.60 -10.64 20.82
C ILE A 479 -5.05 -10.73 21.35
N GLN A 480 -5.39 -11.81 22.08
CA GLN A 480 -6.74 -12.00 22.61
C GLN A 480 -7.10 -10.97 23.68
N LEU A 481 -6.11 -10.42 24.39
CA LEU A 481 -6.31 -9.37 25.38
C LEU A 481 -6.40 -7.96 24.75
N MET A 482 -5.95 -7.78 23.51
CA MET A 482 -5.82 -6.48 22.85
C MET A 482 -6.77 -6.29 21.68
N ALA A 483 -7.21 -7.37 21.06
CA ALA A 483 -8.12 -7.32 19.93
C ALA A 483 -9.56 -7.52 20.40
N THR A 484 -10.46 -6.64 19.99
CA THR A 484 -11.86 -7.04 19.84
C THR A 484 -11.83 -8.31 18.97
N PRO A 485 -12.54 -9.40 19.33
CA PRO A 485 -12.37 -10.68 18.67
C PRO A 485 -12.44 -10.51 17.15
N ALA A 486 -11.41 -11.02 16.48
CA ALA A 486 -11.39 -11.07 15.02
C ALA A 486 -12.69 -11.72 14.52
N PRO A 487 -13.29 -11.23 13.45
CA PRO A 487 -14.46 -11.87 12.89
C PRO A 487 -14.09 -13.31 12.56
N THR A 488 -14.68 -14.24 13.31
CA THR A 488 -14.69 -15.67 12.96
C THR A 488 -15.13 -15.77 11.50
N ALA A 489 -14.57 -16.71 10.74
CA ALA A 489 -14.73 -16.91 9.29
C ALA A 489 -16.18 -17.18 8.80
N SER A 490 -17.06 -16.35 9.18
CA SER A 490 -18.30 -15.91 8.57
C SER A 490 -18.24 -14.40 8.74
N PRO A 491 -18.46 -13.56 7.73
CA PRO A 491 -18.54 -12.13 7.95
C PRO A 491 -19.67 -11.93 8.96
N THR A 492 -19.30 -11.90 10.24
CA THR A 492 -20.21 -11.36 11.24
C THR A 492 -20.38 -9.92 10.78
N PRO A 493 -21.55 -9.52 10.34
CA PRO A 493 -21.73 -8.14 9.92
C PRO A 493 -21.19 -7.29 11.05
N ARG A 494 -20.34 -6.32 10.74
CA ARG A 494 -20.10 -5.16 11.60
C ARG A 494 -21.46 -4.84 12.19
N PRO A 495 -21.62 -4.65 13.51
CA PRO A 495 -22.94 -4.58 14.12
C PRO A 495 -23.83 -3.76 13.22
N THR A 496 -24.80 -4.44 12.61
CA THR A 496 -25.80 -3.83 11.75
C THR A 496 -26.34 -2.70 12.58
N LEU A 497 -26.21 -1.47 12.09
CA LEU A 497 -26.86 -0.34 12.75
C LEU A 497 -28.30 -0.76 12.90
N MET A 498 -28.69 -1.11 14.13
CA MET A 498 -30.06 -1.54 14.35
C MET A 498 -30.94 -0.40 13.89
N PRO A 499 -31.94 -0.61 13.03
CA PRO A 499 -32.86 0.44 12.63
C PRO A 499 -33.34 1.10 13.93
N VAL A 500 -33.16 2.40 14.04
CA VAL A 500 -33.57 3.12 15.24
C VAL A 500 -35.09 3.00 15.33
N THR A 501 -35.55 2.21 16.30
CA THR A 501 -37.00 1.99 16.45
C THR A 501 -37.63 3.29 16.96
N LYS A 502 -38.53 3.87 16.18
CA LYS A 502 -39.31 5.10 16.50
C LYS A 502 -39.93 5.12 17.91
N SER A 503 -40.21 3.96 18.49
CA SER A 503 -40.92 3.82 19.77
C SER A 503 -40.14 4.21 21.02
N LYS A 504 -38.87 4.60 20.93
CA LYS A 504 -37.99 4.94 22.06
C LYS A 504 -37.22 6.25 21.90
N LEU A 505 -37.61 7.13 20.97
CA LEU A 505 -36.90 8.39 20.78
C LEU A 505 -37.18 9.36 21.96
N PRO A 506 -36.16 10.11 22.43
CA PRO A 506 -36.35 11.22 23.37
C PRO A 506 -37.32 12.26 22.81
N LYS A 507 -38.03 12.97 23.70
CA LYS A 507 -38.97 14.02 23.26
C LYS A 507 -38.31 15.07 22.41
N GLY A 508 -38.74 15.24 21.16
CA GLY A 508 -38.18 16.20 20.18
C GLY A 508 -37.01 15.67 19.35
N ALA A 509 -36.58 14.44 19.56
CA ALA A 509 -35.61 13.78 18.71
C ALA A 509 -36.30 13.15 17.47
N TYR A 510 -35.57 13.06 16.37
CA TYR A 510 -36.06 12.47 15.13
C TYR A 510 -34.94 11.68 14.41
N ILE A 511 -35.33 10.80 13.50
CA ILE A 511 -34.38 10.05 12.68
C ILE A 511 -34.02 10.87 11.45
N ALA A 512 -32.73 10.95 11.16
CA ALA A 512 -32.19 11.55 9.96
C ALA A 512 -31.21 10.59 9.27
N VAL A 513 -31.02 10.80 7.99
CA VAL A 513 -30.12 10.06 7.14
C VAL A 513 -28.99 11.01 6.70
N VAL A 514 -27.78 10.52 6.70
CA VAL A 514 -26.66 11.27 6.11
C VAL A 514 -26.87 11.37 4.60
N SER A 515 -26.95 12.59 4.10
CA SER A 515 -27.21 12.94 2.70
C SER A 515 -26.30 14.09 2.26
N ASN A 516 -26.42 14.54 1.03
CA ASN A 516 -25.67 15.69 0.49
C ASN A 516 -24.14 15.56 0.60
N ILE A 517 -23.64 14.32 0.60
CA ILE A 517 -22.23 14.00 0.42
C ILE A 517 -22.07 13.07 -0.78
N ASP A 518 -20.90 13.09 -1.42
CA ASP A 518 -20.60 12.17 -2.51
C ASP A 518 -20.55 10.73 -1.98
N ASP A 519 -20.79 9.75 -2.87
CA ASP A 519 -20.94 8.34 -2.49
C ASP A 519 -19.66 7.75 -1.87
N ASP A 520 -18.49 8.31 -2.19
CA ASP A 520 -17.17 7.96 -1.68
C ASP A 520 -16.69 8.85 -0.52
N SER A 521 -17.48 9.84 -0.12
CA SER A 521 -17.19 10.78 0.95
C SER A 521 -17.73 10.33 2.31
N SER A 522 -17.25 10.95 3.39
CA SER A 522 -17.74 10.71 4.74
C SER A 522 -17.99 12.00 5.50
N LEU A 523 -19.02 12.00 6.35
CA LEU A 523 -19.34 13.06 7.28
C LEU A 523 -18.68 12.78 8.63
N ASN A 524 -17.90 13.72 9.15
CA ASN A 524 -17.25 13.58 10.45
C ASN A 524 -18.23 13.82 11.60
N LEU A 525 -18.42 12.82 12.46
CA LEU A 525 -19.03 12.96 13.78
C LEU A 525 -17.95 13.44 14.75
N ARG A 526 -18.16 14.59 15.39
CA ARG A 526 -17.16 15.27 16.20
C ARG A 526 -17.59 15.35 17.68
N GLU A 527 -16.60 15.45 18.56
CA GLU A 527 -16.82 15.56 19.99
C GLU A 527 -17.57 16.84 20.38
N SER A 528 -17.32 17.94 19.68
CA SER A 528 -18.00 19.22 19.88
C SER A 528 -18.38 19.87 18.55
N ALA A 529 -19.27 20.89 18.60
CA ALA A 529 -19.77 21.62 17.43
C ALA A 529 -18.70 22.57 16.87
N SER A 530 -17.57 22.05 16.44
CA SER A 530 -16.44 22.80 15.87
C SER A 530 -15.70 21.97 14.82
N LEU A 531 -15.23 22.62 13.74
CA LEU A 531 -14.42 21.98 12.70
C LEU A 531 -13.01 21.58 13.19
N SER A 532 -12.54 22.20 14.27
CA SER A 532 -11.26 21.88 14.92
C SER A 532 -11.36 20.84 16.05
N SER A 533 -12.58 20.38 16.36
CA SER A 533 -12.79 19.34 17.37
C SER A 533 -12.44 17.97 16.86
N ASP A 534 -12.06 17.06 17.77
CA ASP A 534 -11.72 15.67 17.46
C ASP A 534 -12.86 14.95 16.76
N VAL A 535 -12.47 14.11 15.80
CA VAL A 535 -13.39 13.28 15.03
C VAL A 535 -13.60 11.97 15.78
N LEU A 536 -14.79 11.78 16.33
CA LEU A 536 -15.17 10.57 17.05
C LEU A 536 -15.46 9.40 16.12
N ARG A 537 -16.07 9.69 14.95
CA ARG A 537 -16.46 8.68 13.96
C ARG A 537 -16.67 9.31 12.59
N ARG A 538 -16.51 8.52 11.52
CA ARG A 538 -16.96 8.88 10.17
C ARG A 538 -18.31 8.23 9.91
N LEU A 539 -19.23 9.02 9.38
CA LEU A 539 -20.56 8.59 8.95
C LEU A 539 -20.62 8.62 7.43
N TYR A 540 -21.34 7.69 6.84
CA TYR A 540 -21.41 7.53 5.41
C TYR A 540 -22.80 7.83 4.87
N LYS A 541 -22.89 8.12 3.58
CA LYS A 541 -24.17 8.39 2.90
C LYS A 541 -25.17 7.27 3.16
N ASN A 542 -26.43 7.65 3.37
CA ASN A 542 -27.58 6.80 3.73
C ASN A 542 -27.49 6.15 5.11
N GLN A 543 -26.53 6.50 5.95
CA GLN A 543 -26.48 6.05 7.33
C GLN A 543 -27.53 6.77 8.17
N GLU A 544 -28.39 5.99 8.86
CA GLU A 544 -29.39 6.51 9.81
C GLU A 544 -28.73 6.89 11.15
N LEU A 545 -29.23 7.97 11.75
CA LEU A 545 -28.86 8.44 13.07
C LEU A 545 -30.02 9.18 13.73
N VAL A 546 -29.96 9.32 15.05
CA VAL A 546 -30.94 10.10 15.81
C VAL A 546 -30.42 11.52 15.97
N VAL A 547 -31.16 12.50 15.50
CA VAL A 547 -30.92 13.90 15.85
C VAL A 547 -31.58 14.18 17.21
N LEU A 548 -30.76 14.39 18.22
CA LEU A 548 -31.19 14.73 19.56
C LEU A 548 -31.57 16.20 19.66
N LYS A 549 -30.84 17.06 18.98
CA LYS A 549 -31.07 18.50 18.94
C LYS A 549 -30.43 19.16 17.74
N ALA A 550 -31.23 19.78 16.87
CA ALA A 550 -30.72 20.70 15.86
C ALA A 550 -30.41 22.06 16.50
N ARG A 551 -29.28 22.66 16.14
CA ARG A 551 -28.79 23.94 16.67
C ARG A 551 -28.90 25.03 15.60
N SER A 552 -29.06 26.28 16.02
CA SER A 552 -29.14 27.42 15.10
C SER A 552 -27.81 27.82 14.46
N ASP A 553 -26.69 27.25 14.92
CA ASP A 553 -25.33 27.51 14.41
C ASP A 553 -24.91 26.56 13.26
N GLY A 554 -25.85 25.78 12.71
CA GLY A 554 -25.61 24.86 11.61
C GLY A 554 -25.02 23.51 12.03
N TRP A 555 -25.05 23.18 13.33
CA TRP A 555 -24.66 21.89 13.88
C TRP A 555 -25.86 21.12 14.43
N SER A 556 -25.81 19.80 14.38
CA SER A 556 -26.77 18.91 15.02
C SER A 556 -26.06 18.02 16.03
N HIS A 557 -26.61 17.97 17.26
CA HIS A 557 -26.23 16.96 18.24
C HIS A 557 -26.94 15.67 17.88
N VAL A 558 -26.18 14.64 17.62
CA VAL A 558 -26.69 13.37 17.08
C VAL A 558 -26.20 12.18 17.91
N LYS A 559 -26.93 11.09 17.80
CA LYS A 559 -26.60 9.81 18.41
C LYS A 559 -26.63 8.72 17.34
N THR A 560 -25.58 7.92 17.30
CA THR A 560 -25.55 6.65 16.60
C THR A 560 -25.90 5.52 17.58
N ASP A 561 -25.80 4.28 17.15
CA ASP A 561 -25.99 3.08 18.00
C ASP A 561 -25.05 3.03 19.23
N VAL A 562 -23.86 3.63 19.12
CA VAL A 562 -22.80 3.48 20.13
C VAL A 562 -22.25 4.80 20.67
N ILE A 563 -22.40 5.93 19.98
CA ILE A 563 -21.73 7.19 20.32
C ILE A 563 -22.59 8.41 20.02
N GLU A 564 -22.47 9.44 20.86
CA GLU A 564 -23.07 10.76 20.65
C GLU A 564 -22.00 11.76 20.24
N GLY A 565 -22.38 12.77 19.44
CA GLY A 565 -21.48 13.81 18.97
C GLY A 565 -22.19 14.83 18.10
N TYR A 566 -21.40 15.59 17.35
CA TYR A 566 -21.90 16.71 16.54
C TYR A 566 -21.54 16.51 15.06
N VAL A 567 -22.50 16.81 14.19
CA VAL A 567 -22.33 16.84 12.73
C VAL A 567 -22.86 18.14 12.16
N ARG A 568 -22.42 18.49 10.96
CA ARG A 568 -22.99 19.63 10.23
C ARG A 568 -24.39 19.27 9.73
N SER A 569 -25.38 20.11 10.07
CA SER A 569 -26.80 19.85 9.80
C SER A 569 -27.12 19.79 8.30
N GLU A 570 -26.36 20.49 7.47
CA GLU A 570 -26.52 20.52 6.01
C GLU A 570 -26.34 19.17 5.31
N TYR A 571 -25.70 18.22 6.01
CA TYR A 571 -25.48 16.86 5.51
C TYR A 571 -26.50 15.86 6.05
N LEU A 572 -27.56 16.34 6.69
CA LEU A 572 -28.63 15.48 7.22
C LEU A 572 -29.94 15.76 6.49
N GLN A 573 -30.64 14.71 6.15
CA GLN A 573 -32.02 14.75 5.65
C GLN A 573 -32.90 13.96 6.59
N THR A 574 -34.04 14.51 6.97
CA THR A 574 -35.03 13.79 7.77
C THR A 574 -35.46 12.53 7.03
N ALA A 575 -35.41 11.38 7.68
CA ALA A 575 -35.95 10.14 7.11
C ALA A 575 -37.46 10.34 6.94
N GLU A 576 -37.95 10.39 5.70
CA GLU A 576 -39.39 10.42 5.41
C GLU A 576 -40.03 9.12 5.88
N GLU A 577 -41.29 9.21 6.37
CA GLU A 577 -42.09 8.11 6.89
C GLU A 577 -42.36 6.97 5.90
#